data_fcb8e99333563b08aa40e5184aabecb7
#
_entry.id   fcb8e99333563b08aa40e5184aabecb7
#
_cell.length_a   1.000
_cell.length_b   1.000
_cell.length_c   1.000
_cell.angle_alpha   90.00
_cell.angle_beta   90.00
_cell.angle_gamma   90.00
#
_symmetry.space_group_name_H-M   'P 1'
#
loop_
_entity.id
_entity.type
_entity.pdbx_description
1 polymer ?
#
loop_
_entity_poly.entity_id
_entity_poly.type
_entity_poly.pdbx_seq_one_letter_code
_entity_poly.pdbx_strand_id
1 'polypeptide(L)'
;MVWLSARSGRDVVGGALSAARSSHLAHVAFGALADLLLPICCASCGRAVDAGEAGIICGRCWARLRLLPSPRCVRCGHPATGDACKWCASLPAYVRAARSVCWATVDTGQRIVHSLKYDGWWRIADGAAARMARLDWPTDVVDERAALVPVPLTASRQRQRGYNQSESLARALAPWWNVPVRTDVLVRSRSTETQTRLTPEERVRNVHGAFTATPAARAVIRGAHVVLVDDVVTTAATLNACAAVLHDAGARIVSYITFGRAPAIGDRV
;
A
#
# COMPACT_ATOMS: atom_id res chain seq x y z
N MET A 1 -37.71 -39.10 60.13
CA MET A 1 -36.64 -38.53 60.96
C MET A 1 -35.33 -38.73 60.27
N VAL A 2 -34.77 -37.75 59.64
CA VAL A 2 -33.34 -37.45 59.48
C VAL A 2 -33.23 -36.08 58.92
N TRP A 3 -32.66 -35.18 59.64
CA TRP A 3 -32.32 -33.82 59.28
C TRP A 3 -31.13 -33.81 58.33
N LEU A 4 -31.17 -33.04 57.24
CA LEU A 4 -30.02 -32.65 56.44
C LEU A 4 -29.88 -31.10 56.38
N SER A 5 -28.79 -30.69 57.00
CA SER A 5 -28.30 -29.34 57.17
C SER A 5 -27.86 -28.79 55.80
N ALA A 6 -28.43 -27.65 55.39
CA ALA A 6 -27.95 -26.85 54.26
C ALA A 6 -26.75 -26.01 54.72
N ARG A 7 -25.58 -26.23 54.11
CA ARG A 7 -24.43 -25.29 54.21
C ARG A 7 -24.44 -24.33 53.04
N SER A 8 -24.41 -23.05 53.38
CA SER A 8 -24.38 -21.92 52.50
C SER A 8 -23.09 -21.87 51.64
N GLY A 9 -23.27 -21.88 50.36
CA GLY A 9 -22.23 -21.56 49.40
C GLY A 9 -22.34 -20.09 48.93
N ARG A 10 -21.85 -19.18 49.72
CA ARG A 10 -21.63 -17.79 49.29
C ARG A 10 -20.22 -17.44 49.79
N ASP A 11 -19.23 -17.38 48.89
CA ASP A 11 -17.96 -16.61 49.05
C ASP A 11 -16.86 -16.96 48.04
N VAL A 12 -17.22 -17.48 46.83
CA VAL A 12 -16.18 -17.77 45.80
C VAL A 12 -16.27 -16.87 44.57
N VAL A 13 -17.34 -16.12 44.41
CA VAL A 13 -17.54 -15.30 43.16
C VAL A 13 -16.92 -13.90 43.26
N GLY A 14 -16.64 -13.38 44.47
CA GLY A 14 -16.11 -12.03 44.67
C GLY A 14 -14.62 -11.87 44.36
N GLY A 15 -13.83 -12.94 44.49
CA GLY A 15 -12.36 -12.90 44.33
C GLY A 15 -11.90 -12.84 42.84
N ALA A 16 -12.61 -13.54 41.94
CA ALA A 16 -12.22 -13.65 40.55
C ALA A 16 -12.47 -12.35 39.75
N LEU A 17 -13.54 -11.61 40.07
CA LEU A 17 -13.87 -10.34 39.45
C LEU A 17 -12.95 -9.20 39.92
N SER A 18 -12.43 -9.26 41.13
CA SER A 18 -11.47 -8.29 41.66
C SER A 18 -10.09 -8.47 41.04
N ALA A 19 -9.61 -9.71 40.90
CA ALA A 19 -8.31 -10.01 40.28
C ALA A 19 -8.27 -9.63 38.78
N ALA A 20 -9.36 -9.88 38.04
CA ALA A 20 -9.48 -9.52 36.63
C ALA A 20 -9.50 -8.00 36.41
N ARG A 21 -10.15 -7.24 37.31
CA ARG A 21 -10.14 -5.75 37.26
C ARG A 21 -8.79 -5.19 37.61
N SER A 22 -8.07 -5.73 38.59
CA SER A 22 -6.73 -5.27 38.96
C SER A 22 -5.69 -5.56 37.90
N SER A 23 -5.76 -6.71 37.20
CA SER A 23 -4.88 -7.01 36.09
C SER A 23 -5.14 -6.10 34.88
N HIS A 24 -6.40 -5.77 34.58
CA HIS A 24 -6.75 -4.86 33.50
C HIS A 24 -6.26 -3.42 33.78
N LEU A 25 -6.44 -2.93 35.02
CA LEU A 25 -5.94 -1.61 35.43
C LEU A 25 -4.42 -1.54 35.40
N ALA A 26 -3.73 -2.59 35.82
CA ALA A 26 -2.27 -2.68 35.77
C ALA A 26 -1.75 -2.67 34.31
N HIS A 27 -2.41 -3.37 33.38
CA HIS A 27 -2.07 -3.35 31.95
C HIS A 27 -2.30 -1.98 31.33
N VAL A 28 -3.41 -1.32 31.65
CA VAL A 28 -3.72 0.04 31.17
C VAL A 28 -2.73 1.06 31.73
N ALA A 29 -2.38 0.98 33.02
CA ALA A 29 -1.41 1.87 33.65
C ALA A 29 0.02 1.64 33.10
N PHE A 30 0.41 0.39 32.88
CA PHE A 30 1.70 0.05 32.28
C PHE A 30 1.76 0.51 30.81
N GLY A 31 0.69 0.36 30.04
CA GLY A 31 0.57 0.89 28.67
C GLY A 31 0.71 2.41 28.65
N ALA A 32 -0.01 3.12 29.50
CA ALA A 32 0.06 4.57 29.61
C ALA A 32 1.46 5.08 30.03
N LEU A 33 2.13 4.37 30.93
CA LEU A 33 3.50 4.69 31.34
C LEU A 33 4.51 4.38 30.22
N ALA A 34 4.33 3.29 29.51
CA ALA A 34 5.15 2.95 28.35
C ALA A 34 4.98 3.98 27.21
N ASP A 35 3.76 4.42 26.94
CA ASP A 35 3.46 5.47 25.94
C ASP A 35 4.05 6.84 26.34
N LEU A 36 4.12 7.12 27.65
CA LEU A 36 4.74 8.34 28.15
C LEU A 36 6.28 8.31 28.05
N LEU A 37 6.90 7.15 28.28
CA LEU A 37 8.36 6.98 28.24
C LEU A 37 8.89 6.71 26.85
N LEU A 38 8.07 6.10 25.97
CA LEU A 38 8.41 5.72 24.59
C LEU A 38 7.26 6.12 23.64
N PRO A 39 6.99 7.43 23.48
CA PRO A 39 5.89 7.85 22.62
C PRO A 39 6.13 7.36 21.18
N ILE A 40 5.08 6.87 20.55
CA ILE A 40 5.11 6.56 19.12
C ILE A 40 5.34 7.86 18.37
N CYS A 41 6.47 7.97 17.68
CA CYS A 41 6.78 9.12 16.86
C CYS A 41 6.32 8.96 15.43
N CYS A 42 5.79 10.04 14.86
CA CYS A 42 5.38 10.08 13.46
C CYS A 42 6.57 9.82 12.54
N ALA A 43 6.51 8.77 11.72
CA ALA A 43 7.57 8.38 10.79
C ALA A 43 7.88 9.46 9.72
N SER A 44 7.01 10.46 9.54
CA SER A 44 7.24 11.56 8.60
C SER A 44 7.84 12.82 9.25
N CYS A 45 7.43 13.20 10.47
CA CYS A 45 7.87 14.47 11.08
C CYS A 45 8.55 14.31 12.44
N GLY A 46 8.67 13.12 12.98
CA GLY A 46 9.31 12.84 14.27
C GLY A 46 8.54 13.28 15.51
N ARG A 47 7.38 13.93 15.38
CA ARG A 47 6.55 14.33 16.53
C ARG A 47 5.85 13.12 17.13
N ALA A 48 5.61 13.15 18.44
CA ALA A 48 4.74 12.16 19.08
C ALA A 48 3.37 12.12 18.38
N VAL A 49 2.85 10.92 18.19
CA VAL A 49 1.51 10.68 17.66
C VAL A 49 0.54 10.72 18.83
N ASP A 50 -0.55 11.49 18.72
CA ASP A 50 -1.52 11.64 19.80
C ASP A 50 -2.24 10.32 20.09
N ALA A 51 -2.52 10.10 21.38
CA ALA A 51 -3.31 8.94 21.82
C ALA A 51 -4.69 8.99 21.15
N GLY A 52 -4.99 7.99 20.30
CA GLY A 52 -6.22 7.94 19.50
C GLY A 52 -6.02 8.14 18.00
N GLU A 53 -4.86 8.60 17.55
CA GLU A 53 -4.50 8.55 16.13
C GLU A 53 -4.11 7.12 15.74
N ALA A 54 -4.87 6.51 14.83
CA ALA A 54 -4.53 5.20 14.29
C ALA A 54 -3.35 5.31 13.32
N GLY A 55 -2.21 4.71 13.68
CA GLY A 55 -1.06 4.57 12.77
C GLY A 55 0.17 5.39 13.16
N ILE A 56 1.22 5.23 12.37
CA ILE A 56 2.57 5.79 12.59
C ILE A 56 2.83 7.07 11.78
N ILE A 57 1.83 7.58 11.11
CA ILE A 57 1.84 8.91 10.47
C ILE A 57 0.73 9.75 11.10
N CYS A 58 1.09 10.88 11.72
CA CYS A 58 0.12 11.74 12.38
C CYS A 58 -0.85 12.40 11.39
N GLY A 59 -2.05 12.77 11.87
CA GLY A 59 -3.10 13.39 11.06
C GLY A 59 -2.64 14.67 10.36
N ARG A 60 -1.77 15.46 11.01
CA ARG A 60 -1.17 16.67 10.42
C ARG A 60 -0.30 16.33 9.18
N CYS A 61 0.50 15.27 9.23
CA CYS A 61 1.28 14.83 8.07
C CYS A 61 0.39 14.31 6.96
N TRP A 62 -0.67 13.55 7.30
CA TRP A 62 -1.65 13.14 6.31
C TRP A 62 -2.37 14.33 5.65
N ALA A 63 -2.72 15.36 6.42
CA ALA A 63 -3.37 16.57 5.89
C ALA A 63 -2.44 17.43 5.01
N ARG A 64 -1.12 17.30 5.18
CA ARG A 64 -0.12 18.02 4.38
C ARG A 64 0.30 17.31 3.10
N LEU A 65 -0.32 16.16 2.77
CA LEU A 65 -0.06 15.52 1.49
C LEU A 65 -0.46 16.44 0.35
N ARG A 66 0.45 16.66 -0.59
CA ARG A 66 0.13 17.31 -1.86
C ARG A 66 -0.59 16.33 -2.76
N LEU A 67 -1.92 16.33 -2.68
CA LEU A 67 -2.75 15.49 -3.54
C LEU A 67 -2.58 15.93 -5.00
N LEU A 68 -2.80 14.99 -5.92
CA LEU A 68 -2.82 15.32 -7.35
C LEU A 68 -4.01 16.24 -7.64
N PRO A 69 -3.80 17.44 -8.25
CA PRO A 69 -4.87 18.38 -8.52
C PRO A 69 -5.83 17.86 -9.60
N SER A 70 -7.04 18.43 -9.59
CA SER A 70 -8.03 18.23 -10.66
C SER A 70 -7.97 19.44 -11.61
N PRO A 71 -8.38 19.27 -12.90
CA PRO A 71 -8.87 18.04 -13.52
C PRO A 71 -7.78 17.03 -13.76
N ARG A 72 -8.15 15.75 -13.87
CA ARG A 72 -7.24 14.64 -14.12
C ARG A 72 -7.64 13.86 -15.36
N CYS A 73 -6.65 13.34 -16.06
CA CYS A 73 -6.88 12.44 -17.16
C CYS A 73 -7.65 11.19 -16.71
N VAL A 74 -8.78 10.89 -17.35
CA VAL A 74 -9.62 9.72 -17.02
C VAL A 74 -8.85 8.40 -17.09
N ARG A 75 -7.88 8.29 -18.02
CA ARG A 75 -7.08 7.07 -18.19
C ARG A 75 -5.94 7.00 -17.19
N CYS A 76 -5.02 7.96 -17.17
CA CYS A 76 -3.79 7.81 -16.39
C CYS A 76 -3.80 8.52 -15.03
N GLY A 77 -4.85 9.28 -14.71
CA GLY A 77 -4.96 10.01 -13.44
C GLY A 77 -3.95 11.15 -13.27
N HIS A 78 -3.16 11.48 -14.31
CA HIS A 78 -2.24 12.60 -14.28
C HIS A 78 -3.02 13.92 -14.34
N PRO A 79 -2.64 14.96 -13.60
CA PRO A 79 -3.24 16.28 -13.75
C PRO A 79 -3.10 16.74 -15.19
N ALA A 80 -4.19 17.09 -15.85
CA ALA A 80 -4.21 17.50 -17.24
C ALA A 80 -5.29 18.55 -17.48
N THR A 81 -4.94 19.61 -18.18
CA THR A 81 -5.85 20.62 -18.70
C THR A 81 -5.94 20.45 -20.21
N GLY A 82 -6.96 19.77 -20.72
CA GLY A 82 -7.18 19.54 -22.16
C GLY A 82 -7.23 18.08 -22.57
N ASP A 83 -7.54 17.83 -23.85
CA ASP A 83 -7.89 16.53 -24.40
C ASP A 83 -6.68 15.58 -24.59
N ALA A 84 -5.49 16.12 -24.77
CA ALA A 84 -4.27 15.34 -25.03
C ALA A 84 -3.40 15.21 -23.78
N CYS A 85 -3.43 14.06 -23.16
CA CYS A 85 -2.54 13.75 -22.05
C CYS A 85 -1.24 13.08 -22.54
N LYS A 86 -0.13 13.83 -22.55
CA LYS A 86 1.18 13.33 -22.97
C LYS A 86 1.64 12.10 -22.18
N TRP A 87 1.26 11.98 -20.91
CA TRP A 87 1.64 10.87 -20.06
C TRP A 87 0.96 9.56 -20.49
N CYS A 88 -0.25 9.63 -21.09
CA CYS A 88 -0.95 8.47 -21.63
C CYS A 88 -0.19 7.77 -22.76
N ALA A 89 0.65 8.47 -23.51
CA ALA A 89 1.45 7.91 -24.60
C ALA A 89 2.42 6.83 -24.09
N SER A 90 2.82 6.89 -22.82
CA SER A 90 3.69 5.88 -22.21
C SER A 90 2.95 4.63 -21.73
N LEU A 91 1.60 4.61 -21.72
CA LEU A 91 0.82 3.47 -21.24
C LEU A 91 0.44 2.54 -22.40
N PRO A 92 0.73 1.23 -22.29
CA PRO A 92 0.27 0.22 -23.26
C PRO A 92 -1.26 0.22 -23.44
N ALA A 93 -1.75 -0.20 -24.59
CA ALA A 93 -3.19 -0.19 -24.91
C ALA A 93 -4.05 -1.02 -23.94
N TYR A 94 -3.52 -2.13 -23.45
CA TYR A 94 -4.17 -3.00 -22.47
C TYR A 94 -4.17 -2.44 -21.03
N VAL A 95 -3.57 -1.28 -20.81
CA VAL A 95 -3.66 -0.57 -19.51
C VAL A 95 -4.87 0.36 -19.54
N ARG A 96 -5.89 0.01 -18.73
CA ARG A 96 -7.16 0.71 -18.70
C ARG A 96 -7.11 2.00 -17.92
N ALA A 97 -6.55 1.96 -16.70
CA ALA A 97 -6.48 3.13 -15.85
C ALA A 97 -5.26 3.10 -14.93
N ALA A 98 -4.78 4.28 -14.54
CA ALA A 98 -3.78 4.44 -13.50
C ALA A 98 -4.23 5.50 -12.49
N ARG A 99 -4.00 5.26 -11.20
CA ARG A 99 -4.35 6.20 -10.12
C ARG A 99 -3.22 6.31 -9.11
N SER A 100 -3.04 7.52 -8.60
CA SER A 100 -2.09 7.81 -7.53
C SER A 100 -2.70 8.82 -6.56
N VAL A 101 -2.31 8.77 -5.28
CA VAL A 101 -2.88 9.62 -4.23
C VAL A 101 -2.26 11.02 -4.28
N CYS A 102 -0.93 11.11 -4.31
CA CYS A 102 -0.21 12.36 -4.08
C CYS A 102 1.06 12.47 -4.92
N TRP A 103 1.65 13.65 -4.94
CA TRP A 103 3.01 13.87 -5.37
C TRP A 103 3.99 13.26 -4.36
N ALA A 104 4.86 12.35 -4.81
CA ALA A 104 5.74 11.55 -3.93
C ALA A 104 7.19 12.04 -3.88
N THR A 105 7.54 13.07 -4.61
CA THR A 105 8.92 13.57 -4.70
C THR A 105 9.15 14.87 -3.96
N VAL A 106 8.12 15.36 -3.25
CA VAL A 106 8.17 16.59 -2.48
C VAL A 106 7.58 16.40 -1.08
N ASP A 107 8.16 17.12 -0.11
CA ASP A 107 7.65 17.27 1.25
C ASP A 107 7.23 15.96 1.94
N THR A 108 6.02 15.96 2.49
CA THR A 108 5.47 14.88 3.31
C THR A 108 5.31 13.57 2.52
N GLY A 109 4.89 13.64 1.25
CA GLY A 109 4.72 12.46 0.40
C GLY A 109 6.04 11.71 0.20
N GLN A 110 7.13 12.44 -0.05
CA GLN A 110 8.47 11.86 -0.18
C GLN A 110 8.92 11.17 1.11
N ARG A 111 8.74 11.84 2.27
CA ARG A 111 9.11 11.25 3.57
C ARG A 111 8.33 9.98 3.89
N ILE A 112 7.03 9.97 3.64
CA ILE A 112 6.18 8.78 3.85
C ILE A 112 6.65 7.62 2.98
N VAL A 113 6.92 7.86 1.69
CA VAL A 113 7.43 6.84 0.78
C VAL A 113 8.82 6.36 1.20
N HIS A 114 9.69 7.26 1.68
CA HIS A 114 11.00 6.90 2.18
C HIS A 114 10.89 5.96 3.39
N SER A 115 10.08 6.34 4.37
CA SER A 115 9.89 5.55 5.58
C SER A 115 9.26 4.18 5.28
N LEU A 116 8.32 4.11 4.33
CA LEU A 116 7.77 2.85 3.84
C LEU A 116 8.82 1.98 3.13
N LYS A 117 9.87 2.56 2.54
CA LYS A 117 10.90 1.81 1.81
C LYS A 117 12.08 1.36 2.67
N TYR A 118 12.51 2.19 3.62
CA TYR A 118 13.84 2.08 4.22
C TYR A 118 13.85 1.99 5.75
N ASP A 119 12.82 2.51 6.42
CA ASP A 119 12.81 2.60 7.88
C ASP A 119 12.04 1.46 8.56
N GLY A 120 11.60 0.45 7.81
CA GLY A 120 10.87 -0.70 8.35
C GLY A 120 9.40 -0.43 8.71
N TRP A 121 8.87 0.75 8.41
CA TRP A 121 7.53 1.17 8.79
C TRP A 121 6.42 0.63 7.87
N TRP A 122 6.33 -0.69 7.71
CA TRP A 122 5.33 -1.34 6.85
C TRP A 122 3.88 -0.98 7.20
N ARG A 123 3.59 -0.65 8.47
CA ARG A 123 2.25 -0.23 8.94
C ARG A 123 1.79 1.12 8.36
N ILE A 124 2.67 1.90 7.72
CA ILE A 124 2.26 3.06 6.91
C ILE A 124 1.28 2.64 5.82
N ALA A 125 1.36 1.39 5.36
CA ALA A 125 0.50 0.86 4.32
C ALA A 125 -0.99 0.97 4.65
N ASP A 126 -1.40 0.85 5.92
CA ASP A 126 -2.81 0.93 6.33
C ASP A 126 -3.38 2.33 6.04
N GLY A 127 -2.68 3.37 6.47
CA GLY A 127 -3.09 4.76 6.22
C GLY A 127 -2.97 5.18 4.75
N ALA A 128 -2.01 4.62 4.02
CA ALA A 128 -1.86 4.83 2.57
C ALA A 128 -2.99 4.14 1.80
N ALA A 129 -3.30 2.89 2.12
CA ALA A 129 -4.37 2.11 1.49
C ALA A 129 -5.75 2.73 1.70
N ALA A 130 -6.05 3.27 2.89
CA ALA A 130 -7.29 3.99 3.15
C ALA A 130 -7.47 5.20 2.21
N ARG A 131 -6.39 5.83 1.76
CA ARG A 131 -6.41 6.93 0.77
C ARG A 131 -6.48 6.42 -0.65
N MET A 132 -5.76 5.35 -0.96
CA MET A 132 -5.80 4.68 -2.26
C MET A 132 -7.21 4.14 -2.55
N ALA A 133 -7.90 3.60 -1.55
CA ALA A 133 -9.26 3.08 -1.68
C ALA A 133 -10.29 4.12 -2.08
N ARG A 134 -10.06 5.39 -1.73
CA ARG A 134 -10.96 6.52 -2.01
C ARG A 134 -10.72 7.21 -3.34
N LEU A 135 -9.75 6.72 -4.13
CA LEU A 135 -9.50 7.28 -5.45
C LEU A 135 -10.68 6.98 -6.38
N ASP A 136 -10.98 7.97 -7.21
CA ASP A 136 -12.02 7.85 -8.23
C ASP A 136 -11.53 6.98 -9.39
N TRP A 137 -12.31 5.96 -9.75
CA TRP A 137 -12.02 4.99 -10.78
C TRP A 137 -13.12 4.94 -11.85
N PRO A 138 -12.80 4.63 -13.11
CA PRO A 138 -13.81 4.26 -14.08
C PRO A 138 -14.65 3.09 -13.58
N THR A 139 -15.96 3.12 -13.85
CA THR A 139 -16.93 2.13 -13.35
C THR A 139 -16.52 0.70 -13.74
N ASP A 140 -16.09 0.50 -14.99
CA ASP A 140 -15.62 -0.78 -15.49
C ASP A 140 -14.41 -1.34 -14.69
N VAL A 141 -13.52 -0.47 -14.19
CA VAL A 141 -12.42 -0.91 -13.32
C VAL A 141 -12.96 -1.35 -11.96
N VAL A 142 -13.94 -0.64 -11.40
CA VAL A 142 -14.55 -1.01 -10.10
C VAL A 142 -15.24 -2.36 -10.19
N ASP A 143 -15.99 -2.57 -11.27
CA ASP A 143 -16.83 -3.76 -11.45
C ASP A 143 -16.02 -5.02 -11.81
N GLU A 144 -14.95 -4.84 -12.57
CA GLU A 144 -14.23 -5.96 -13.16
C GLU A 144 -12.90 -6.34 -12.48
N ARG A 145 -12.37 -5.50 -11.58
CA ARG A 145 -11.11 -5.79 -10.90
C ARG A 145 -11.21 -7.09 -10.10
N ALA A 146 -10.40 -8.08 -10.48
CA ALA A 146 -10.47 -9.42 -9.93
C ALA A 146 -9.37 -9.72 -8.90
N ALA A 147 -8.23 -9.00 -8.96
CA ALA A 147 -7.11 -9.23 -8.06
C ALA A 147 -6.17 -8.02 -7.99
N LEU A 148 -5.49 -7.88 -6.85
CA LEU A 148 -4.35 -6.99 -6.66
C LEU A 148 -3.06 -7.78 -6.85
N VAL A 149 -2.17 -7.27 -7.69
CA VAL A 149 -0.86 -7.89 -7.96
C VAL A 149 0.22 -6.89 -7.53
N PRO A 150 0.92 -7.12 -6.42
CA PRO A 150 2.01 -6.25 -6.01
C PRO A 150 3.23 -6.41 -6.92
N VAL A 151 3.89 -5.29 -7.25
CA VAL A 151 5.17 -5.31 -7.95
C VAL A 151 6.21 -6.02 -7.08
N PRO A 152 6.85 -7.10 -7.58
CA PRO A 152 7.80 -7.86 -6.78
C PRO A 152 9.16 -7.17 -6.65
N LEU A 153 9.79 -7.33 -5.50
CA LEU A 153 11.19 -6.99 -5.27
C LEU A 153 12.10 -8.15 -5.72
N THR A 154 13.38 -7.85 -5.93
CA THR A 154 14.40 -8.91 -5.98
C THR A 154 14.57 -9.54 -4.59
N ALA A 155 14.96 -10.83 -4.55
CA ALA A 155 15.21 -11.53 -3.29
C ALA A 155 16.24 -10.79 -2.39
N SER A 156 17.25 -10.16 -2.99
CA SER A 156 18.25 -9.37 -2.25
C SER A 156 17.62 -8.14 -1.59
N ARG A 157 16.82 -7.37 -2.33
CA ARG A 157 16.11 -6.18 -1.78
C ARG A 157 15.07 -6.57 -0.73
N GLN A 158 14.39 -7.67 -0.93
CA GLN A 158 13.42 -8.15 0.05
C GLN A 158 14.10 -8.58 1.36
N ARG A 159 15.24 -9.26 1.29
CA ARG A 159 16.04 -9.57 2.49
C ARG A 159 16.57 -8.31 3.18
N GLN A 160 17.07 -7.34 2.41
CA GLN A 160 17.57 -6.08 2.96
C GLN A 160 16.48 -5.25 3.66
N ARG A 161 15.25 -5.23 3.12
CA ARG A 161 14.13 -4.45 3.66
C ARG A 161 13.31 -5.21 4.69
N GLY A 162 13.37 -6.55 4.70
CA GLY A 162 12.52 -7.41 5.53
C GLY A 162 11.11 -7.63 4.97
N TYR A 163 10.64 -6.80 4.01
CA TYR A 163 9.31 -6.86 3.41
C TYR A 163 9.27 -6.23 2.01
N ASN A 164 8.15 -6.47 1.30
CA ASN A 164 7.84 -5.80 0.04
C ASN A 164 6.78 -4.71 0.30
N GLN A 165 7.13 -3.44 0.10
CA GLN A 165 6.23 -2.30 0.31
C GLN A 165 4.98 -2.35 -0.57
N SER A 166 5.12 -2.80 -1.82
CA SER A 166 3.97 -2.92 -2.75
C SER A 166 3.02 -4.02 -2.30
N GLU A 167 3.53 -5.11 -1.71
CA GLU A 167 2.73 -6.17 -1.11
C GLU A 167 2.02 -5.67 0.18
N SER A 168 2.70 -4.92 1.03
CA SER A 168 2.08 -4.32 2.22
C SER A 168 0.92 -3.41 1.83
N LEU A 169 1.10 -2.57 0.81
CA LEU A 169 0.03 -1.71 0.26
C LEU A 169 -1.12 -2.54 -0.31
N ALA A 170 -0.83 -3.58 -1.09
CA ALA A 170 -1.85 -4.45 -1.66
C ALA A 170 -2.67 -5.19 -0.59
N ARG A 171 -2.01 -5.75 0.43
CA ARG A 171 -2.68 -6.43 1.55
C ARG A 171 -3.55 -5.48 2.37
N ALA A 172 -3.09 -4.25 2.62
CA ALA A 172 -3.86 -3.24 3.31
C ALA A 172 -5.05 -2.70 2.47
N LEU A 173 -4.94 -2.70 1.13
CA LEU A 173 -5.99 -2.26 0.22
C LEU A 173 -7.06 -3.33 -0.03
N ALA A 174 -6.69 -4.60 -0.02
CA ALA A 174 -7.54 -5.74 -0.37
C ALA A 174 -8.89 -5.76 0.39
N PRO A 175 -8.95 -5.52 1.71
CA PRO A 175 -10.22 -5.49 2.43
C PRO A 175 -11.18 -4.38 1.97
N TRP A 176 -10.64 -3.21 1.55
CA TRP A 176 -11.45 -2.09 1.06
C TRP A 176 -12.16 -2.40 -0.26
N TRP A 177 -11.53 -3.21 -1.09
CA TRP A 177 -12.04 -3.55 -2.43
C TRP A 177 -12.66 -4.93 -2.50
N ASN A 178 -12.52 -5.73 -1.44
CA ASN A 178 -12.95 -7.13 -1.39
C ASN A 178 -12.40 -7.96 -2.56
N VAL A 179 -11.11 -7.82 -2.83
CA VAL A 179 -10.40 -8.56 -3.90
C VAL A 179 -9.14 -9.24 -3.34
N PRO A 180 -8.77 -10.43 -3.84
CA PRO A 180 -7.59 -11.15 -3.37
C PRO A 180 -6.29 -10.46 -3.78
N VAL A 181 -5.23 -10.64 -2.97
CA VAL A 181 -3.85 -10.30 -3.32
C VAL A 181 -3.16 -11.52 -3.91
N ARG A 182 -2.60 -11.37 -5.11
CA ARG A 182 -1.89 -12.44 -5.82
C ARG A 182 -0.39 -12.13 -5.88
N THR A 183 0.36 -12.65 -4.92
CA THR A 183 1.82 -12.54 -4.86
C THR A 183 2.52 -13.66 -5.63
N ASP A 184 1.76 -14.65 -6.07
CA ASP A 184 2.17 -15.90 -6.70
C ASP A 184 2.18 -15.85 -8.23
N VAL A 185 1.81 -14.73 -8.87
CA VAL A 185 1.69 -14.64 -10.33
C VAL A 185 2.86 -13.96 -11.03
N LEU A 186 3.61 -13.13 -10.33
CA LEU A 186 4.70 -12.33 -10.89
C LEU A 186 5.94 -12.41 -10.01
N VAL A 187 7.09 -12.65 -10.62
CA VAL A 187 8.38 -12.66 -9.93
C VAL A 187 9.38 -11.74 -10.63
N ARG A 188 10.32 -11.18 -9.85
CA ARG A 188 11.44 -10.41 -10.37
C ARG A 188 12.67 -11.30 -10.43
N SER A 189 13.04 -11.72 -11.63
CA SER A 189 14.11 -12.69 -11.89
C SER A 189 15.49 -12.05 -11.90
N ARG A 190 15.62 -10.77 -12.27
CA ARG A 190 16.90 -10.08 -12.41
C ARG A 190 17.00 -8.87 -11.49
N SER A 191 18.16 -8.71 -10.85
CA SER A 191 18.51 -7.48 -10.14
C SER A 191 18.75 -6.37 -11.17
N THR A 192 18.15 -5.21 -10.94
CA THR A 192 18.33 -4.02 -11.76
C THR A 192 19.01 -2.95 -10.91
N GLU A 193 19.74 -2.04 -11.54
CA GLU A 193 20.37 -0.92 -10.84
C GLU A 193 19.36 -0.04 -10.14
N THR A 194 19.80 0.72 -9.15
CA THR A 194 18.95 1.64 -8.40
C THR A 194 18.46 2.77 -9.31
N GLN A 195 17.17 2.85 -9.54
CA GLN A 195 16.54 3.76 -10.52
C GLN A 195 16.66 5.26 -10.18
N THR A 196 17.12 5.61 -8.98
CA THR A 196 17.19 7.01 -8.51
C THR A 196 18.17 7.87 -9.30
N ARG A 197 19.16 7.27 -9.98
CA ARG A 197 20.19 7.96 -10.76
C ARG A 197 20.04 7.80 -12.29
N LEU A 198 19.03 7.04 -12.75
CA LEU A 198 18.85 6.71 -14.17
C LEU A 198 17.95 7.72 -14.87
N THR A 199 18.25 8.01 -16.15
CA THR A 199 17.38 8.74 -17.05
C THR A 199 16.09 7.97 -17.36
N PRO A 200 15.04 8.58 -17.91
CA PRO A 200 13.82 7.87 -18.32
C PRO A 200 14.08 6.69 -19.24
N GLU A 201 14.93 6.85 -20.23
CA GLU A 201 15.31 5.82 -21.22
C GLU A 201 16.09 4.68 -20.57
N GLU A 202 17.01 5.00 -19.68
CA GLU A 202 17.77 4.03 -18.91
C GLU A 202 16.86 3.22 -17.97
N ARG A 203 15.84 3.85 -17.39
CA ARG A 203 14.84 3.13 -16.56
C ARG A 203 14.08 2.09 -17.37
N VAL A 204 13.68 2.40 -18.60
CA VAL A 204 13.01 1.45 -19.49
C VAL A 204 13.94 0.27 -19.81
N ARG A 205 15.19 0.52 -20.22
CA ARG A 205 16.18 -0.52 -20.51
C ARG A 205 16.51 -1.38 -19.29
N ASN A 206 16.63 -0.74 -18.12
CA ASN A 206 16.98 -1.39 -16.87
C ASN A 206 15.92 -2.42 -16.41
N VAL A 207 14.64 -2.19 -16.67
CA VAL A 207 13.56 -3.08 -16.26
C VAL A 207 13.15 -4.10 -17.33
N HIS A 208 13.67 -3.97 -18.56
CA HIS A 208 13.37 -4.91 -19.64
C HIS A 208 13.84 -6.33 -19.26
N GLY A 209 12.94 -7.32 -19.34
CA GLY A 209 13.23 -8.71 -18.98
C GLY A 209 13.52 -8.95 -17.48
N ALA A 210 13.23 -7.97 -16.61
CA ALA A 210 13.44 -8.12 -15.16
C ALA A 210 12.32 -8.89 -14.46
N PHE A 211 11.18 -9.06 -15.11
CA PHE A 211 9.99 -9.72 -14.55
C PHE A 211 9.60 -10.92 -15.40
N THR A 212 9.05 -11.93 -14.74
CA THR A 212 8.51 -13.13 -15.39
C THR A 212 7.23 -13.59 -14.70
N ALA A 213 6.28 -14.13 -15.47
CA ALA A 213 5.12 -14.79 -14.90
C ALA A 213 5.51 -16.14 -14.31
N THR A 214 4.89 -16.52 -13.20
CA THR A 214 5.06 -17.86 -12.64
C THR A 214 4.31 -18.89 -13.48
N PRO A 215 4.63 -20.19 -13.40
CA PRO A 215 3.87 -21.23 -14.09
C PRO A 215 2.37 -21.21 -13.74
N ALA A 216 2.01 -20.85 -12.51
CA ALA A 216 0.62 -20.78 -12.06
C ALA A 216 -0.13 -19.53 -12.54
N ALA A 217 0.58 -18.48 -12.99
CA ALA A 217 -0.03 -17.19 -13.33
C ALA A 217 -1.20 -17.33 -14.30
N ARG A 218 -1.01 -18.08 -15.40
CA ARG A 218 -2.04 -18.22 -16.44
C ARG A 218 -3.35 -18.81 -15.93
N ALA A 219 -3.29 -19.76 -15.02
CA ALA A 219 -4.48 -20.36 -14.42
C ALA A 219 -5.26 -19.38 -13.54
N VAL A 220 -4.53 -18.42 -12.94
CA VAL A 220 -5.06 -17.49 -11.95
C VAL A 220 -5.64 -16.23 -12.57
N ILE A 221 -4.99 -15.68 -13.62
CA ILE A 221 -5.31 -14.34 -14.15
C ILE A 221 -5.87 -14.36 -15.57
N ARG A 222 -6.08 -15.53 -16.18
CA ARG A 222 -6.59 -15.63 -17.55
C ARG A 222 -7.95 -14.94 -17.70
N GLY A 223 -8.04 -14.00 -18.64
CA GLY A 223 -9.24 -13.20 -18.90
C GLY A 223 -9.57 -12.17 -17.84
N ALA A 224 -8.82 -12.11 -16.74
CA ALA A 224 -9.09 -11.22 -15.63
C ALA A 224 -8.64 -9.77 -15.89
N HIS A 225 -9.29 -8.84 -15.19
CA HIS A 225 -8.80 -7.47 -14.98
C HIS A 225 -7.99 -7.44 -13.67
N VAL A 226 -6.70 -7.26 -13.76
CA VAL A 226 -5.81 -7.21 -12.60
C VAL A 226 -5.34 -5.79 -12.32
N VAL A 227 -5.13 -5.46 -11.05
CA VAL A 227 -4.61 -4.14 -10.64
C VAL A 227 -3.21 -4.31 -10.06
N LEU A 228 -2.21 -3.78 -10.77
CA LEU A 228 -0.84 -3.69 -10.28
C LEU A 228 -0.73 -2.63 -9.18
N VAL A 229 -0.12 -3.01 -8.05
CA VAL A 229 0.10 -2.14 -6.89
C VAL A 229 1.59 -1.85 -6.75
N ASP A 230 1.94 -0.55 -6.66
CA ASP A 230 3.30 -0.13 -6.34
C ASP A 230 3.28 1.09 -5.40
N ASP A 231 4.41 1.47 -4.83
CA ASP A 231 4.48 2.64 -3.94
C ASP A 231 4.53 3.96 -4.72
N VAL A 232 5.32 4.04 -5.79
CA VAL A 232 5.49 5.28 -6.59
C VAL A 232 5.59 4.98 -8.08
N VAL A 233 4.80 5.68 -8.87
CA VAL A 233 5.00 5.73 -10.32
C VAL A 233 5.86 6.95 -10.71
N THR A 234 6.88 6.72 -11.52
CA THR A 234 7.74 7.74 -12.14
C THR A 234 7.47 7.78 -13.65
N THR A 235 8.25 7.08 -14.44
CA THR A 235 8.06 6.91 -15.89
C THR A 235 7.10 5.78 -16.26
N ALA A 236 6.51 5.09 -15.29
CA ALA A 236 5.76 3.84 -15.43
C ALA A 236 6.55 2.65 -15.99
N ALA A 237 7.86 2.77 -16.22
CA ALA A 237 8.65 1.68 -16.83
C ALA A 237 8.50 0.35 -16.09
N THR A 238 8.59 0.35 -14.75
CA THR A 238 8.39 -0.84 -13.91
C THR A 238 6.99 -1.43 -14.06
N LEU A 239 5.96 -0.58 -13.94
CA LEU A 239 4.56 -1.01 -14.05
C LEU A 239 4.25 -1.54 -15.46
N ASN A 240 4.76 -0.87 -16.51
CA ASN A 240 4.58 -1.32 -17.89
C ASN A 240 5.28 -2.67 -18.15
N ALA A 241 6.49 -2.89 -17.60
CA ALA A 241 7.18 -4.16 -17.72
C ALA A 241 6.42 -5.30 -17.01
N CYS A 242 5.88 -5.03 -15.81
CA CYS A 242 5.03 -5.99 -15.10
C CYS A 242 3.72 -6.26 -15.86
N ALA A 243 3.08 -5.21 -16.39
CA ALA A 243 1.83 -5.31 -17.13
C ALA A 243 1.99 -6.11 -18.42
N ALA A 244 3.10 -5.95 -19.16
CA ALA A 244 3.39 -6.76 -20.34
C ALA A 244 3.43 -8.24 -19.97
N VAL A 245 4.18 -8.62 -18.94
CA VAL A 245 4.28 -10.00 -18.47
C VAL A 245 2.92 -10.57 -18.05
N LEU A 246 2.09 -9.79 -17.35
CA LEU A 246 0.75 -10.25 -16.94
C LEU A 246 -0.19 -10.39 -18.14
N HIS A 247 -0.12 -9.47 -19.11
CA HIS A 247 -0.91 -9.53 -20.34
C HIS A 247 -0.53 -10.75 -21.18
N ASP A 248 0.76 -11.01 -21.38
CA ASP A 248 1.28 -12.17 -22.07
C ASP A 248 0.90 -13.49 -21.36
N ALA A 249 0.80 -13.47 -20.03
CA ALA A 249 0.30 -14.59 -19.24
C ALA A 249 -1.22 -14.76 -19.29
N GLY A 250 -1.94 -13.86 -19.97
CA GLY A 250 -3.37 -13.99 -20.24
C GLY A 250 -4.31 -13.05 -19.48
N ALA A 251 -3.80 -12.08 -18.72
CA ALA A 251 -4.64 -11.00 -18.20
C ALA A 251 -5.26 -10.22 -19.36
N ARG A 252 -6.57 -9.98 -19.30
CA ARG A 252 -7.30 -9.25 -20.35
C ARG A 252 -6.98 -7.75 -20.30
N ILE A 253 -7.00 -7.20 -19.12
CA ILE A 253 -6.82 -5.77 -18.84
C ILE A 253 -5.97 -5.62 -17.58
N VAL A 254 -5.14 -4.60 -17.55
CA VAL A 254 -4.35 -4.21 -16.36
C VAL A 254 -4.68 -2.78 -15.98
N SER A 255 -4.75 -2.48 -14.69
CA SER A 255 -4.78 -1.12 -14.15
C SER A 255 -3.66 -0.94 -13.13
N TYR A 256 -3.30 0.32 -12.85
CA TYR A 256 -2.24 0.65 -11.90
C TYR A 256 -2.77 1.45 -10.74
N ILE A 257 -2.32 1.11 -9.53
CA ILE A 257 -2.53 1.95 -8.36
C ILE A 257 -1.21 2.14 -7.61
N THR A 258 -0.92 3.40 -7.26
CA THR A 258 0.26 3.75 -6.46
C THR A 258 -0.12 4.74 -5.36
N PHE A 259 0.63 4.75 -4.28
CA PHE A 259 0.47 5.79 -3.28
C PHE A 259 0.96 7.14 -3.84
N GLY A 260 2.12 7.16 -4.48
CA GLY A 260 2.73 8.37 -4.99
C GLY A 260 2.93 8.38 -6.50
N ARG A 261 3.07 9.60 -7.02
CA ARG A 261 3.48 9.89 -8.41
C ARG A 261 4.61 10.91 -8.40
N ALA A 262 5.66 10.66 -9.17
CA ALA A 262 6.65 11.68 -9.45
C ALA A 262 6.11 12.69 -10.47
N PRO A 263 6.40 13.99 -10.29
CA PRO A 263 6.05 14.98 -11.29
C PRO A 263 6.83 14.76 -12.59
N ALA A 264 6.19 15.08 -13.71
CA ALA A 264 6.83 15.18 -15.02
C ALA A 264 7.36 16.61 -15.26
N ILE A 265 8.18 16.77 -16.28
CA ILE A 265 8.65 18.10 -16.70
C ILE A 265 7.44 18.96 -17.08
N GLY A 266 7.29 20.12 -16.43
CA GLY A 266 6.19 21.06 -16.64
C GLY A 266 5.02 20.91 -15.66
N ASP A 267 5.04 19.92 -14.77
CA ASP A 267 4.03 19.82 -13.71
C ASP A 267 4.21 20.93 -12.67
N ARG A 268 3.09 21.48 -12.23
CA ARG A 268 3.03 22.37 -11.06
C ARG A 268 2.82 21.53 -9.80
N VAL A 269 3.82 21.52 -8.93
CA VAL A 269 3.85 20.71 -7.71
C VAL A 269 3.77 21.58 -6.49
#